data_d1ef0f8e7b8d1d87a29211387940db75
#
_entry.id   d1ef0f8e7b8d1d87a29211387940db75
#
_cell.length_a   1.000
_cell.length_b   1.000
_cell.length_c   1.000
_cell.angle_alpha   90.00
_cell.angle_beta   90.00
_cell.angle_gamma   90.00
#
_symmetry.space_group_name_H-M   'P 1'
#
loop_
_entity.id
_entity.type
_entity.pdbx_description
1 polymer ?
#
loop_
_entity_poly.entity_id
_entity_poly.type
_entity_poly.pdbx_seq_one_letter_code
_entity_poly.pdbx_strand_id
1 'polypeptide(L)'
;MKNLIMTFAAAVGLSLGSFAQSATAESKAFRSSQIVAPYDIEVTYNKTVHVLFPAAVQYVDLGSNDIIAGRASGAENVVRIKSAVAGFPGETNFSVITADGCFYTFNVTYADEPGQLSVEMDDWLRKNPTAEYANDRLFVRLSELGGETPVLVNRIMYSIYKKNASDIKSVGSKQFGIQTLLKGVYIHKDLMYFHIAVRNMSNVSYDIDFIRFKVVDKKVAKRTAV
;
A
#
# COMPACT_ATOMS: atom_id res chain seq x y z
N MET A 1 79.48 18.24 61.76
CA MET A 1 78.44 19.21 61.70
C MET A 1 77.92 19.28 60.26
N LYS A 2 76.89 18.53 59.95
CA LYS A 2 76.25 18.56 58.64
C LYS A 2 74.71 18.54 58.86
N ASN A 3 74.15 19.61 58.59
CA ASN A 3 72.67 19.82 58.69
C ASN A 3 71.96 19.07 57.56
N LEU A 4 71.08 18.13 57.94
CA LEU A 4 70.24 17.40 57.03
C LEU A 4 68.88 18.11 56.98
N ILE A 5 68.62 18.78 55.87
CA ILE A 5 67.31 19.43 55.60
C ILE A 5 66.43 18.35 54.94
N MET A 6 65.37 17.98 55.62
CA MET A 6 64.37 17.04 55.12
C MET A 6 63.24 17.82 54.48
N THR A 7 63.14 17.75 53.18
CA THR A 7 62.09 18.40 52.43
C THR A 7 60.88 17.44 52.31
N PHE A 8 59.76 17.78 52.92
CA PHE A 8 58.49 17.06 52.78
C PHE A 8 57.79 17.54 51.50
N ALA A 9 57.67 16.64 50.52
CA ALA A 9 56.82 16.88 49.32
C ALA A 9 55.42 16.39 49.62
N ALA A 10 54.46 17.29 49.76
CA ALA A 10 53.03 16.97 49.82
C ALA A 10 52.49 16.71 48.42
N ALA A 11 52.16 15.47 48.16
CA ALA A 11 51.45 15.08 46.93
C ALA A 11 49.95 15.43 47.08
N VAL A 12 49.50 16.48 46.40
CA VAL A 12 48.07 16.80 46.27
C VAL A 12 47.52 15.93 45.16
N GLY A 13 46.75 14.88 45.51
CA GLY A 13 46.00 14.06 44.58
C GLY A 13 44.79 14.82 44.02
N LEU A 14 44.87 15.28 42.77
CA LEU A 14 43.71 15.73 42.02
C LEU A 14 42.92 14.49 41.59
N SER A 15 41.79 14.21 42.26
CA SER A 15 40.78 13.27 41.78
C SER A 15 40.05 13.92 40.59
N LEU A 16 40.40 13.46 39.37
CA LEU A 16 39.62 13.74 38.17
C LEU A 16 38.28 12.98 38.26
N GLY A 17 37.24 13.69 38.70
CA GLY A 17 35.90 13.20 38.64
C GLY A 17 35.51 12.98 37.16
N SER A 18 35.40 11.72 36.76
CA SER A 18 34.79 11.36 35.47
C SER A 18 33.32 11.76 35.51
N PHE A 19 32.99 12.90 34.92
CA PHE A 19 31.63 13.23 34.59
C PHE A 19 31.21 12.25 33.50
N ALA A 20 30.45 11.20 33.85
CA ALA A 20 29.71 10.39 32.91
C ALA A 20 28.69 11.33 32.23
N GLN A 21 28.99 11.77 31.03
CA GLN A 21 28.07 12.51 30.18
C GLN A 21 26.99 11.53 29.75
N SER A 22 25.84 11.56 30.43
CA SER A 22 24.64 10.87 29.98
C SER A 22 24.31 11.41 28.59
N ALA A 23 24.60 10.61 27.57
CA ALA A 23 24.10 10.87 26.22
C ALA A 23 22.58 10.76 26.29
N THR A 24 21.89 11.88 26.48
CA THR A 24 20.46 11.99 26.23
C THR A 24 20.26 11.64 24.76
N ALA A 25 19.65 10.50 24.51
CA ALA A 25 19.26 10.11 23.16
C ALA A 25 18.32 11.21 22.62
N GLU A 26 18.87 12.00 21.69
CA GLU A 26 18.13 13.08 21.05
C GLU A 26 16.97 12.47 20.26
N SER A 27 15.73 12.70 20.70
CA SER A 27 14.56 12.22 19.98
C SER A 27 14.46 12.98 18.65
N LYS A 28 14.45 12.23 17.54
CA LYS A 28 14.32 12.81 16.21
C LYS A 28 12.86 13.19 15.95
N ALA A 29 12.59 14.44 15.65
CA ALA A 29 11.27 14.89 15.19
C ALA A 29 11.05 14.54 13.71
N PHE A 30 9.82 14.17 13.35
CA PHE A 30 9.44 13.99 11.96
C PHE A 30 9.38 15.34 11.23
N ARG A 31 9.84 15.35 9.99
CA ARG A 31 9.63 16.48 9.08
C ARG A 31 8.20 16.48 8.57
N SER A 32 7.62 17.62 8.25
CA SER A 32 6.27 17.75 7.71
C SER A 32 6.05 16.85 6.46
N SER A 33 7.07 16.70 5.62
CA SER A 33 7.04 15.82 4.44
C SER A 33 7.03 14.32 4.76
N GLN A 34 7.21 13.94 6.02
CA GLN A 34 7.16 12.54 6.49
C GLN A 34 5.82 12.21 7.16
N ILE A 35 4.97 13.20 7.36
CA ILE A 35 3.66 13.07 8.01
C ILE A 35 2.59 12.99 6.92
N VAL A 36 1.80 11.92 6.95
CA VAL A 36 0.60 11.80 6.12
C VAL A 36 -0.52 12.50 6.86
N ALA A 37 -1.06 13.56 6.27
CA ALA A 37 -2.20 14.26 6.85
C ALA A 37 -3.45 13.37 6.81
N PRO A 38 -4.16 13.19 7.93
CA PRO A 38 -5.42 12.46 7.96
C PRO A 38 -6.55 13.29 7.33
N TYR A 39 -7.59 12.61 6.89
CA TYR A 39 -8.88 13.22 6.57
C TYR A 39 -9.76 13.21 7.82
N ASP A 40 -10.47 14.28 8.08
CA ASP A 40 -11.41 14.33 9.21
C ASP A 40 -12.78 13.82 8.76
N ILE A 41 -13.39 12.94 9.55
CA ILE A 41 -14.71 12.35 9.27
C ILE A 41 -15.51 12.24 10.55
N GLU A 42 -16.79 12.55 10.43
CA GLU A 42 -17.75 12.42 11.55
C GLU A 42 -18.57 11.14 11.37
N VAL A 43 -18.81 10.45 12.48
CA VAL A 43 -19.66 9.24 12.51
C VAL A 43 -20.71 9.35 13.61
N THR A 44 -21.82 8.62 13.44
CA THR A 44 -22.86 8.52 14.44
C THR A 44 -23.29 7.07 14.65
N TYR A 45 -24.03 6.83 15.73
CA TYR A 45 -24.57 5.51 16.04
C TYR A 45 -25.71 5.10 15.10
N ASN A 46 -26.55 6.04 14.67
CA ASN A 46 -27.80 5.77 13.95
C ASN A 46 -27.67 5.79 12.43
N LYS A 47 -26.59 6.34 11.88
CA LYS A 47 -26.35 6.44 10.43
C LYS A 47 -25.01 5.82 10.08
N THR A 48 -24.88 5.36 8.84
CA THR A 48 -23.65 4.82 8.30
C THR A 48 -23.05 5.83 7.34
N VAL A 49 -21.79 6.10 7.49
CA VAL A 49 -20.99 6.89 6.54
C VAL A 49 -20.32 5.95 5.54
N HIS A 50 -20.32 6.33 4.28
CA HIS A 50 -19.72 5.59 3.19
C HIS A 50 -18.52 6.35 2.64
N VAL A 51 -17.37 5.66 2.53
CA VAL A 51 -16.17 6.19 1.88
C VAL A 51 -15.91 5.37 0.63
N LEU A 52 -15.94 6.02 -0.53
CA LEU A 52 -15.73 5.43 -1.83
C LEU A 52 -14.28 5.68 -2.26
N PHE A 53 -13.55 4.60 -2.53
CA PHE A 53 -12.15 4.66 -2.97
C PHE A 53 -12.02 4.43 -4.47
N PRO A 54 -10.95 4.95 -5.13
CA PRO A 54 -10.73 4.73 -6.57
C PRO A 54 -10.38 3.28 -6.92
N ALA A 55 -9.90 2.49 -5.95
CA ALA A 55 -9.52 1.09 -6.12
C ALA A 55 -10.09 0.20 -5.01
N ALA A 56 -10.08 -1.11 -5.22
CA ALA A 56 -10.57 -2.09 -4.25
C ALA A 56 -9.83 -1.97 -2.91
N VAL A 57 -10.55 -2.04 -1.80
CA VAL A 57 -10.01 -1.97 -0.45
C VAL A 57 -9.41 -3.31 -0.07
N GLN A 58 -8.12 -3.32 0.23
CA GLN A 58 -7.36 -4.50 0.67
C GLN A 58 -7.36 -4.67 2.19
N TYR A 59 -7.22 -3.56 2.90
CA TYR A 59 -7.04 -3.57 4.35
C TYR A 59 -7.76 -2.39 5.00
N VAL A 60 -8.36 -2.64 6.15
CA VAL A 60 -8.96 -1.62 7.03
C VAL A 60 -8.49 -1.89 8.45
N ASP A 61 -7.95 -0.88 9.11
CA ASP A 61 -7.51 -0.92 10.49
C ASP A 61 -8.23 0.13 11.32
N LEU A 62 -8.70 -0.25 12.50
CA LEU A 62 -9.46 0.61 13.39
C LEU A 62 -8.65 0.92 14.64
N GLY A 63 -8.56 2.19 15.01
CA GLY A 63 -7.83 2.66 16.18
C GLY A 63 -8.48 2.33 17.51
N SER A 64 -9.82 2.16 17.54
CA SER A 64 -10.56 1.77 18.74
C SER A 64 -11.77 0.90 18.43
N ASN A 65 -12.37 0.34 19.50
CA ASN A 65 -13.63 -0.40 19.43
C ASN A 65 -14.85 0.52 19.40
N ASP A 66 -14.68 1.84 19.47
CA ASP A 66 -15.79 2.82 19.45
C ASP A 66 -16.38 2.98 18.05
N ILE A 67 -15.70 2.47 17.04
CA ILE A 67 -16.14 2.50 15.65
C ILE A 67 -16.22 1.09 15.07
N ILE A 68 -17.12 0.92 14.10
CA ILE A 68 -17.27 -0.30 13.30
C ILE A 68 -17.09 0.10 11.85
N ALA A 69 -16.15 -0.55 11.16
CA ALA A 69 -16.01 -0.38 9.73
C ALA A 69 -15.86 -1.73 9.01
N GLY A 70 -16.20 -1.74 7.73
CA GLY A 70 -16.05 -2.90 6.89
C GLY A 70 -16.38 -2.60 5.44
N ARG A 71 -15.90 -3.45 4.54
CA ARG A 71 -16.22 -3.34 3.11
C ARG A 71 -17.71 -3.58 2.87
N ALA A 72 -18.30 -2.86 1.93
CA ALA A 72 -19.66 -3.10 1.50
C ALA A 72 -19.72 -4.42 0.70
N SER A 73 -20.75 -5.22 0.95
CA SER A 73 -20.95 -6.47 0.21
C SER A 73 -21.21 -6.16 -1.27
N GLY A 74 -20.43 -6.77 -2.16
CA GLY A 74 -20.55 -6.56 -3.61
C GLY A 74 -19.98 -5.24 -4.13
N ALA A 75 -19.35 -4.41 -3.26
CA ALA A 75 -18.66 -3.18 -3.65
C ALA A 75 -17.29 -3.12 -2.97
N GLU A 76 -16.28 -3.67 -3.64
CA GLU A 76 -14.95 -3.85 -3.05
C GLU A 76 -14.21 -2.54 -2.76
N ASN A 77 -14.61 -1.45 -3.38
CA ASN A 77 -14.03 -0.13 -3.22
C ASN A 77 -14.78 0.78 -2.25
N VAL A 78 -15.74 0.25 -1.48
CA VAL A 78 -16.54 1.02 -0.52
C VAL A 78 -16.33 0.52 0.89
N VAL A 79 -15.91 1.42 1.80
CA VAL A 79 -15.90 1.20 3.24
C VAL A 79 -17.13 1.85 3.85
N ARG A 80 -17.85 1.07 4.66
CA ARG A 80 -18.93 1.54 5.53
C ARG A 80 -18.36 1.73 6.91
N ILE A 81 -18.61 2.89 7.53
CA ILE A 81 -18.16 3.19 8.88
C ILE A 81 -19.29 3.82 9.69
N LYS A 82 -19.37 3.46 10.95
CA LYS A 82 -20.31 4.06 11.93
C LYS A 82 -19.76 3.94 13.34
N SER A 83 -20.33 4.70 14.26
CA SER A 83 -20.04 4.51 15.68
C SER A 83 -20.62 3.19 16.19
N ALA A 84 -19.84 2.48 17.02
CA ALA A 84 -20.27 1.28 17.74
C ALA A 84 -21.12 1.62 18.98
N VAL A 85 -20.89 2.79 19.55
CA VAL A 85 -21.54 3.31 20.76
C VAL A 85 -22.04 4.72 20.51
N ALA A 86 -23.11 5.13 21.19
CA ALA A 86 -23.59 6.50 21.12
C ALA A 86 -22.69 7.42 21.95
N GLY A 87 -22.19 8.50 21.32
CA GLY A 87 -21.48 9.56 22.01
C GLY A 87 -20.12 9.16 22.57
N PHE A 88 -19.25 8.47 21.83
CA PHE A 88 -17.89 8.22 22.31
C PHE A 88 -17.11 9.52 22.47
N PRO A 89 -16.36 9.68 23.57
CA PRO A 89 -15.60 10.91 23.83
C PRO A 89 -14.29 10.92 23.04
N GLY A 90 -13.89 12.10 22.57
CA GLY A 90 -12.60 12.34 21.93
C GLY A 90 -12.57 11.94 20.46
N GLU A 91 -11.39 11.62 20.00
CA GLU A 91 -11.07 11.28 18.62
C GLU A 91 -10.48 9.87 18.57
N THR A 92 -10.84 9.11 17.55
CA THR A 92 -10.16 7.87 17.17
C THR A 92 -9.71 7.96 15.72
N ASN A 93 -9.20 6.88 15.14
CA ASN A 93 -8.76 6.86 13.76
C ASN A 93 -9.10 5.54 13.07
N PHE A 94 -9.08 5.54 11.76
CA PHE A 94 -8.95 4.34 10.96
C PHE A 94 -8.07 4.57 9.74
N SER A 95 -7.52 3.48 9.22
CA SER A 95 -6.66 3.52 8.04
C SER A 95 -7.13 2.52 7.00
N VAL A 96 -6.92 2.84 5.74
CA VAL A 96 -7.30 2.00 4.60
C VAL A 96 -6.13 1.87 3.64
N ILE A 97 -5.90 0.64 3.15
CA ILE A 97 -4.99 0.36 2.06
C ILE A 97 -5.81 -0.17 0.88
N THR A 98 -5.60 0.40 -0.29
CA THR A 98 -6.27 0.00 -1.52
C THR A 98 -5.37 -0.83 -2.44
N ALA A 99 -5.95 -1.56 -3.38
CA ALA A 99 -5.24 -2.45 -4.30
C ALA A 99 -4.23 -1.75 -5.21
N ASP A 100 -4.38 -0.46 -5.42
CA ASP A 100 -3.40 0.39 -6.10
C ASP A 100 -2.23 0.81 -5.19
N GLY A 101 -2.21 0.35 -3.93
CA GLY A 101 -1.18 0.61 -2.94
C GLY A 101 -1.29 1.96 -2.25
N CYS A 102 -2.36 2.71 -2.45
CA CYS A 102 -2.57 3.96 -1.73
C CYS A 102 -2.94 3.70 -0.27
N PHE A 103 -2.36 4.50 0.63
CA PHE A 103 -2.66 4.52 2.05
C PHE A 103 -3.46 5.77 2.38
N TYR A 104 -4.59 5.57 3.04
CA TYR A 104 -5.48 6.63 3.51
C TYR A 104 -5.60 6.54 5.02
N THR A 105 -5.55 7.67 5.71
CA THR A 105 -5.75 7.74 7.16
C THR A 105 -6.81 8.77 7.49
N PHE A 106 -7.61 8.48 8.50
CA PHE A 106 -8.76 9.29 8.89
C PHE A 106 -8.75 9.50 10.40
N ASN A 107 -8.97 10.73 10.83
CA ASN A 107 -9.41 11.05 12.18
C ASN A 107 -10.93 10.91 12.25
N VAL A 108 -11.44 10.30 13.29
CA VAL A 108 -12.87 10.02 13.44
C VAL A 108 -13.38 10.63 14.74
N THR A 109 -14.39 11.47 14.62
CA THR A 109 -15.09 12.06 15.75
C THR A 109 -16.57 11.66 15.74
N TYR A 110 -17.20 11.67 16.93
CA TYR A 110 -18.63 11.44 17.03
C TYR A 110 -19.39 12.74 16.79
N ALA A 111 -20.45 12.67 15.97
CA ALA A 111 -21.43 13.72 15.83
C ALA A 111 -22.84 13.11 15.78
N ASP A 112 -23.82 13.70 16.49
CA ASP A 112 -25.21 13.22 16.43
C ASP A 112 -25.77 13.35 14.99
N GLU A 113 -25.41 14.41 14.31
CA GLU A 113 -25.75 14.68 12.91
C GLU A 113 -24.46 14.94 12.11
N PRO A 114 -23.83 13.89 11.54
CA PRO A 114 -22.64 14.05 10.70
C PRO A 114 -22.92 14.93 9.48
N GLY A 115 -22.02 15.85 9.22
CA GLY A 115 -22.12 16.75 8.06
C GLY A 115 -22.01 16.03 6.71
N GLN A 116 -21.45 14.82 6.70
CA GLN A 116 -21.19 14.04 5.48
C GLN A 116 -21.54 12.57 5.72
N LEU A 117 -22.40 12.00 4.86
CA LEU A 117 -22.77 10.58 4.91
C LEU A 117 -22.15 9.77 3.76
N SER A 118 -21.57 10.44 2.77
CA SER A 118 -20.87 9.81 1.66
C SER A 118 -19.73 10.69 1.21
N VAL A 119 -18.54 10.11 1.12
CA VAL A 119 -17.30 10.78 0.71
C VAL A 119 -16.68 9.98 -0.42
N GLU A 120 -16.26 10.63 -1.50
CA GLU A 120 -15.52 10.03 -2.58
C GLU A 120 -14.06 10.50 -2.53
N MET A 121 -13.15 9.53 -2.51
CA MET A 121 -11.71 9.79 -2.51
C MET A 121 -11.22 10.03 -3.93
N ASP A 122 -10.37 11.03 -4.11
CA ASP A 122 -9.82 11.38 -5.43
C ASP A 122 -8.99 10.25 -6.03
N ASP A 123 -9.27 9.94 -7.31
CA ASP A 123 -8.43 9.08 -8.15
C ASP A 123 -7.22 9.85 -8.69
N TRP A 124 -6.26 10.07 -7.80
CA TRP A 124 -5.06 10.83 -8.13
C TRP A 124 -4.17 10.11 -9.15
N LEU A 125 -4.05 8.77 -9.07
CA LEU A 125 -3.23 7.98 -10.00
C LEU A 125 -3.74 8.07 -11.43
N ARG A 126 -5.06 8.04 -11.60
CA ARG A 126 -5.68 8.18 -12.91
C ARG A 126 -5.52 9.60 -13.47
N LYS A 127 -5.61 10.61 -12.61
CA LYS A 127 -5.41 12.02 -13.00
C LYS A 127 -3.96 12.34 -13.33
N ASN A 128 -2.98 11.60 -12.78
CA ASN A 128 -1.56 11.87 -12.90
C ASN A 128 -0.73 10.62 -13.27
N PRO A 129 -0.95 10.00 -14.44
CA PRO A 129 -0.31 8.71 -14.79
C PRO A 129 1.22 8.80 -14.95
N THR A 130 1.77 9.99 -15.11
CA THR A 130 3.20 10.25 -15.30
C THR A 130 3.88 10.94 -14.11
N ALA A 131 3.14 11.25 -13.03
CA ALA A 131 3.70 11.96 -11.90
C ALA A 131 4.75 11.08 -11.20
N GLU A 132 5.95 11.61 -11.08
CA GLU A 132 6.94 11.12 -10.13
C GLU A 132 6.39 11.43 -8.73
N TYR A 133 6.23 10.38 -7.91
CA TYR A 133 5.84 10.37 -6.50
C TYR A 133 5.52 11.76 -5.91
N ALA A 134 4.26 12.15 -5.95
CA ALA A 134 3.85 13.29 -5.14
C ALA A 134 4.08 12.92 -3.67
N ASN A 135 4.80 13.79 -2.96
CA ASN A 135 5.23 13.59 -1.57
C ASN A 135 4.08 13.41 -0.57
N ASP A 136 2.83 13.57 -1.00
CA ASP A 136 1.65 13.59 -0.15
C ASP A 136 0.93 12.24 -0.05
N ARG A 137 1.42 11.19 -0.72
CA ARG A 137 0.80 9.85 -0.68
C ARG A 137 1.82 8.77 -0.41
N LEU A 138 1.54 7.97 0.60
CA LEU A 138 2.32 6.79 0.91
C LEU A 138 1.84 5.63 0.02
N PHE A 139 2.77 5.06 -0.76
CA PHE A 139 2.51 3.84 -1.53
C PHE A 139 3.03 2.63 -0.76
N VAL A 140 2.14 1.71 -0.47
CA VAL A 140 2.46 0.47 0.22
C VAL A 140 3.03 -0.54 -0.76
N ARG A 141 3.99 -1.36 -0.30
CA ARG A 141 4.51 -2.51 -1.04
C ARG A 141 3.66 -3.73 -0.70
N LEU A 142 3.14 -4.40 -1.70
CA LEU A 142 2.32 -5.58 -1.50
C LEU A 142 3.15 -6.85 -1.74
N SER A 143 3.08 -7.79 -0.81
CA SER A 143 3.78 -9.09 -0.92
C SER A 143 3.33 -9.88 -2.15
N GLU A 144 2.07 -9.78 -2.52
CA GLU A 144 1.48 -10.38 -3.74
C GLU A 144 2.12 -9.88 -5.03
N LEU A 145 2.75 -8.70 -4.98
CA LEU A 145 3.47 -8.08 -6.10
C LEU A 145 5.00 -8.19 -5.92
N GLY A 146 5.49 -9.25 -5.27
CA GLY A 146 6.93 -9.45 -5.06
C GLY A 146 7.59 -8.32 -4.25
N GLY A 147 6.83 -7.68 -3.35
CA GLY A 147 7.32 -6.53 -2.57
C GLY A 147 7.46 -5.24 -3.37
N GLU A 148 6.91 -5.17 -4.58
CA GLU A 148 6.86 -3.94 -5.38
C GLU A 148 5.61 -3.10 -5.09
N THR A 149 5.68 -1.82 -5.43
CA THR A 149 4.51 -0.96 -5.32
C THR A 149 3.58 -1.20 -6.53
N PRO A 150 2.25 -1.25 -6.34
CA PRO A 150 1.29 -1.37 -7.43
C PRO A 150 1.47 -0.32 -8.52
N VAL A 151 1.87 0.90 -8.16
CA VAL A 151 2.16 1.99 -9.11
C VAL A 151 3.26 1.62 -10.08
N LEU A 152 4.37 1.05 -9.59
CA LEU A 152 5.47 0.61 -10.44
C LEU A 152 5.03 -0.53 -11.36
N VAL A 153 4.30 -1.52 -10.82
CA VAL A 153 3.77 -2.64 -11.61
C VAL A 153 2.86 -2.13 -12.73
N ASN A 154 1.92 -1.26 -12.41
CA ASN A 154 1.01 -0.65 -13.39
C ASN A 154 1.76 0.17 -14.46
N ARG A 155 2.81 0.92 -14.08
CA ARG A 155 3.65 1.66 -15.02
C ARG A 155 4.38 0.73 -15.99
N ILE A 156 4.94 -0.37 -15.51
CA ILE A 156 5.58 -1.39 -16.33
C ILE A 156 4.55 -2.00 -17.30
N MET A 157 3.41 -2.43 -16.79
CA MET A 157 2.31 -2.99 -17.61
C MET A 157 1.87 -2.00 -18.70
N TYR A 158 1.65 -0.74 -18.35
CA TYR A 158 1.26 0.30 -19.29
C TYR A 158 2.34 0.55 -20.36
N SER A 159 3.62 0.55 -19.99
CA SER A 159 4.73 0.71 -20.96
C SER A 159 4.79 -0.44 -21.95
N ILE A 160 4.59 -1.69 -21.49
CA ILE A 160 4.51 -2.88 -22.33
C ILE A 160 3.32 -2.78 -23.30
N TYR A 161 2.15 -2.41 -22.77
CA TYR A 161 0.94 -2.22 -23.57
C TYR A 161 1.13 -1.14 -24.64
N LYS A 162 1.67 0.02 -24.28
CA LYS A 162 1.87 1.14 -25.19
C LYS A 162 2.91 0.85 -26.27
N LYS A 163 4.03 0.21 -25.91
CA LYS A 163 5.06 -0.22 -26.86
C LYS A 163 4.50 -1.24 -27.85
N ASN A 164 3.59 -2.09 -27.40
CA ASN A 164 2.85 -3.07 -28.19
C ASN A 164 3.75 -3.97 -29.08
N ALA A 165 4.99 -4.23 -28.64
CA ALA A 165 5.93 -5.08 -29.36
C ALA A 165 5.42 -6.52 -29.44
N SER A 166 5.83 -7.24 -30.48
CA SER A 166 5.57 -8.68 -30.67
C SER A 166 6.90 -9.40 -30.79
N ASP A 167 7.54 -9.62 -29.64
CA ASP A 167 8.85 -10.24 -29.54
C ASP A 167 8.75 -11.76 -29.72
N ILE A 168 7.59 -12.33 -29.36
CA ILE A 168 7.26 -13.74 -29.56
C ILE A 168 6.33 -13.85 -30.75
N LYS A 169 6.72 -14.72 -31.70
CA LYS A 169 5.93 -15.01 -32.91
C LYS A 169 5.40 -16.44 -32.85
N SER A 170 4.21 -16.63 -33.40
CA SER A 170 3.61 -17.98 -33.62
C SER A 170 3.25 -18.75 -32.34
N VAL A 171 3.14 -18.11 -31.18
CA VAL A 171 2.62 -18.74 -29.95
C VAL A 171 1.23 -18.21 -29.68
N GLY A 172 0.25 -19.11 -29.78
CA GLY A 172 -1.16 -18.77 -29.55
C GLY A 172 -2.10 -19.88 -29.99
N SER A 173 -3.38 -19.60 -29.89
CA SER A 173 -4.45 -20.51 -30.34
C SER A 173 -5.57 -19.71 -31.00
N LYS A 174 -6.35 -20.40 -31.84
CA LYS A 174 -7.57 -19.85 -32.43
C LYS A 174 -8.65 -20.93 -32.36
N GLN A 175 -9.71 -20.65 -31.63
CA GLN A 175 -10.88 -21.53 -31.53
C GLN A 175 -12.16 -20.70 -31.51
N PHE A 176 -13.20 -21.18 -32.12
CA PHE A 176 -14.55 -20.53 -32.12
C PHE A 176 -14.55 -19.05 -32.51
N GLY A 177 -13.63 -18.63 -33.36
CA GLY A 177 -13.50 -17.22 -33.75
C GLY A 177 -12.74 -16.36 -32.74
N ILE A 178 -12.30 -16.91 -31.60
CA ILE A 178 -11.45 -16.22 -30.63
C ILE A 178 -9.99 -16.60 -30.88
N GLN A 179 -9.15 -15.59 -31.06
CA GLN A 179 -7.70 -15.75 -31.21
C GLN A 179 -6.98 -15.22 -29.99
N THR A 180 -6.12 -16.04 -29.39
CA THR A 180 -5.22 -15.64 -28.30
C THR A 180 -3.79 -15.73 -28.78
N LEU A 181 -3.01 -14.68 -28.62
CA LEU A 181 -1.60 -14.60 -29.01
C LEU A 181 -0.75 -14.17 -27.85
N LEU A 182 0.34 -14.87 -27.57
CA LEU A 182 1.40 -14.40 -26.67
C LEU A 182 2.38 -13.52 -27.47
N LYS A 183 2.43 -12.24 -27.17
CA LYS A 183 3.26 -11.26 -27.87
C LYS A 183 4.65 -11.09 -27.23
N GLY A 184 4.75 -11.27 -25.91
CA GLY A 184 6.01 -11.14 -25.18
C GLY A 184 5.90 -11.63 -23.75
N VAL A 185 7.06 -11.94 -23.17
CA VAL A 185 7.23 -12.21 -21.73
C VAL A 185 8.37 -11.32 -21.25
N TYR A 186 8.10 -10.54 -20.19
CA TYR A 186 9.07 -9.62 -19.62
C TYR A 186 9.25 -9.95 -18.15
N ILE A 187 10.45 -9.69 -17.62
CA ILE A 187 10.79 -9.97 -16.22
C ILE A 187 11.29 -8.68 -15.59
N HIS A 188 10.76 -8.36 -14.43
CA HIS A 188 11.29 -7.32 -13.56
C HIS A 188 11.36 -7.87 -12.13
N LYS A 189 12.58 -8.03 -11.61
CA LYS A 189 12.85 -8.71 -10.34
C LYS A 189 12.14 -10.08 -10.27
N ASP A 190 11.24 -10.27 -9.30
CA ASP A 190 10.52 -11.52 -9.07
C ASP A 190 9.18 -11.61 -9.83
N LEU A 191 8.85 -10.61 -10.65
CA LEU A 191 7.60 -10.53 -11.40
C LEU A 191 7.81 -10.85 -12.88
N MET A 192 6.91 -11.68 -13.42
CA MET A 192 6.80 -11.98 -14.84
C MET A 192 5.57 -11.31 -15.44
N TYR A 193 5.75 -10.58 -16.53
CA TYR A 193 4.68 -9.91 -17.27
C TYR A 193 4.44 -10.61 -18.60
N PHE A 194 3.22 -11.06 -18.82
CA PHE A 194 2.80 -11.71 -20.05
C PHE A 194 2.01 -10.75 -20.92
N HIS A 195 2.54 -10.37 -22.06
CA HIS A 195 1.83 -9.56 -23.03
C HIS A 195 1.00 -10.45 -23.94
N ILE A 196 -0.30 -10.49 -23.70
CA ILE A 196 -1.25 -11.34 -24.42
C ILE A 196 -2.21 -10.45 -25.21
N ALA A 197 -2.49 -10.82 -26.45
CA ALA A 197 -3.54 -10.22 -27.26
C ALA A 197 -4.68 -11.23 -27.44
N VAL A 198 -5.89 -10.84 -27.09
CA VAL A 198 -7.12 -11.60 -27.36
C VAL A 198 -7.92 -10.85 -28.42
N ARG A 199 -8.29 -11.53 -29.50
CA ARG A 199 -9.09 -10.95 -30.61
C ARG A 199 -10.34 -11.78 -30.80
N ASN A 200 -11.48 -11.11 -30.72
CA ASN A 200 -12.74 -11.70 -31.12
C ASN A 200 -12.97 -11.44 -32.61
N MET A 201 -12.99 -12.52 -33.38
CA MET A 201 -13.23 -12.53 -34.83
C MET A 201 -14.59 -13.20 -35.16
N SER A 202 -15.40 -13.44 -34.15
CA SER A 202 -16.77 -13.95 -34.29
C SER A 202 -17.77 -12.79 -34.36
N ASN A 203 -19.02 -13.10 -34.70
CA ASN A 203 -20.11 -12.11 -34.73
C ASN A 203 -20.85 -11.99 -33.37
N VAL A 204 -20.33 -12.64 -32.32
CA VAL A 204 -20.92 -12.65 -30.98
C VAL A 204 -19.99 -11.96 -30.00
N SER A 205 -20.52 -11.15 -29.10
CA SER A 205 -19.75 -10.53 -28.02
C SER A 205 -19.09 -11.63 -27.15
N TYR A 206 -17.87 -11.35 -26.70
CA TYR A 206 -17.10 -12.28 -25.88
C TYR A 206 -16.50 -11.52 -24.72
N ASP A 207 -16.93 -11.83 -23.51
CA ASP A 207 -16.39 -11.31 -22.27
C ASP A 207 -15.42 -12.31 -21.67
N ILE A 208 -14.27 -11.82 -21.19
CA ILE A 208 -13.26 -12.65 -20.53
C ILE A 208 -13.62 -12.68 -19.04
N ASP A 209 -14.03 -13.87 -18.57
CA ASP A 209 -14.30 -14.09 -17.14
C ASP A 209 -12.99 -14.22 -16.35
N PHE A 210 -12.08 -15.08 -16.81
CA PHE A 210 -10.76 -15.21 -16.17
C PHE A 210 -9.68 -15.68 -17.13
N ILE A 211 -8.42 -15.39 -16.78
CA ILE A 211 -7.21 -15.97 -17.40
C ILE A 211 -6.43 -16.72 -16.33
N ARG A 212 -6.13 -18.00 -16.59
CA ARG A 212 -5.37 -18.83 -15.65
C ARG A 212 -4.04 -19.25 -16.24
N PHE A 213 -2.95 -19.01 -15.52
CA PHE A 213 -1.63 -19.49 -15.82
C PHE A 213 -1.34 -20.77 -15.01
N LYS A 214 -0.72 -21.77 -15.65
CA LYS A 214 -0.28 -23.00 -14.99
C LYS A 214 1.18 -23.27 -15.32
N VAL A 215 1.99 -23.46 -14.29
CA VAL A 215 3.34 -23.98 -14.44
C VAL A 215 3.25 -25.49 -14.55
N VAL A 216 3.89 -26.03 -15.61
CA VAL A 216 3.77 -27.44 -15.96
C VAL A 216 5.14 -28.02 -16.15
N ASP A 217 5.43 -29.15 -15.47
CA ASP A 217 6.67 -29.89 -15.67
C ASP A 217 6.66 -30.57 -17.05
N LYS A 218 7.70 -30.35 -17.83
CA LYS A 218 7.87 -30.97 -19.16
C LYS A 218 8.13 -32.49 -19.10
N LYS A 219 8.62 -33.02 -17.97
CA LYS A 219 8.98 -34.43 -17.80
C LYS A 219 7.80 -35.34 -17.51
N VAL A 220 6.67 -34.79 -17.11
CA VAL A 220 5.45 -35.59 -16.83
C VAL A 220 4.69 -35.83 -18.12
N ALA A 221 4.87 -37.00 -18.72
CA ALA A 221 4.30 -37.36 -20.00
C ALA A 221 2.79 -37.67 -19.97
N LYS A 222 2.21 -38.00 -18.82
CA LYS A 222 0.77 -38.20 -18.63
C LYS A 222 0.27 -37.41 -17.43
N ARG A 223 -0.72 -36.57 -17.65
CA ARG A 223 -1.47 -35.89 -16.61
C ARG A 223 -2.78 -36.63 -16.41
N THR A 224 -2.92 -37.25 -15.27
CA THR A 224 -4.24 -37.65 -14.78
C THR A 224 -4.96 -36.36 -14.41
N ALA A 225 -6.06 -36.06 -15.07
CA ALA A 225 -6.96 -35.02 -14.62
C ALA A 225 -7.53 -35.48 -13.27
N VAL A 226 -7.35 -34.68 -12.24
CA VAL A 226 -8.03 -34.77 -10.95
C VAL A 226 -9.12 -33.72 -10.96
#